data_e704d1ae28c650ab632acf9cc70d5857
#
_entry.id   e704d1ae28c650ab632acf9cc70d5857
#
_cell.length_a   1.000
_cell.length_b   1.000
_cell.length_c   1.000
_cell.angle_alpha   90.00
_cell.angle_beta   90.00
_cell.angle_gamma   90.00
#
_symmetry.space_group_name_H-M   'P 1'
#
loop_
_entity.id
_entity.type
_entity.pdbx_description
1 polymer ?
#
loop_
_entity_poly.entity_id
_entity_poly.type
_entity_poly.pdbx_seq_one_letter_code
_entity_poly.pdbx_strand_id
1 'polypeptide(L)' 'MREYKLVYLNKGINLTRNKDLQQAEQTINEYVAEGWTLQQVVSPADLGGAMVGVFWREDDERR' A
#
# COMPACT_ATOMS: atom_id res chain seq x y z
N MET A 1 -6.20 16.27 -11.71
CA MET A 1 -5.07 15.38 -12.06
C MET A 1 -4.86 14.38 -10.93
N ARG A 2 -4.52 13.16 -11.28
CA ARG A 2 -4.33 12.13 -10.25
C ARG A 2 -2.90 12.09 -9.77
N GLU A 3 -2.78 11.83 -8.51
CA GLU A 3 -1.50 11.63 -7.86
C GLU A 3 -1.39 10.16 -7.45
N TYR A 4 -0.27 9.53 -7.77
CA TYR A 4 -0.05 8.12 -7.43
C TYR A 4 1.05 7.97 -6.41
N LYS A 5 0.94 6.92 -5.60
CA LYS A 5 1.91 6.64 -4.57
C LYS A 5 2.11 5.14 -4.46
N LEU A 6 3.36 4.74 -4.41
CA LEU A 6 3.71 3.33 -4.21
C LEU A 6 4.23 3.17 -2.80
N VAL A 7 3.65 2.23 -2.07
CA VAL A 7 3.94 2.08 -0.66
C VAL A 7 4.21 0.61 -0.34
N TYR A 8 5.30 0.34 0.36
CA TYR A 8 5.49 -0.99 0.92
C TYR A 8 4.46 -1.21 2.00
N LEU A 9 3.68 -2.28 1.85
CA LEU A 9 2.62 -2.60 2.81
C LEU A 9 3.13 -3.39 3.98
N ASN A 10 4.24 -4.11 3.80
CA ASN A 10 4.89 -4.81 4.89
C ASN A 10 6.39 -4.60 4.76
N LYS A 11 7.09 -4.90 5.82
CA LYS A 11 8.52 -4.58 5.85
C LYS A 11 9.38 -5.76 5.46
N GLY A 12 8.83 -6.66 4.67
CA GLY A 12 9.57 -7.81 4.24
C GLY A 12 9.04 -9.05 4.92
N ILE A 13 9.92 -9.96 5.26
CA ILE A 13 9.50 -11.27 5.71
C ILE A 13 9.20 -11.26 7.20
N ASN A 14 8.00 -11.66 7.56
CA ASN A 14 7.64 -11.93 8.95
C ASN A 14 7.63 -13.43 9.17
N LEU A 15 7.46 -13.83 10.42
CA LEU A 15 7.47 -15.25 10.76
C LEU A 15 6.28 -16.00 10.18
N THR A 16 5.15 -15.32 9.99
CA THR A 16 3.98 -15.94 9.44
C THR A 16 3.34 -15.05 8.41
N ARG A 17 2.65 -15.68 7.48
CA ARG A 17 1.90 -14.95 6.47
C ARG A 17 0.79 -14.11 7.08
N ASN A 18 0.20 -14.59 8.16
CA ASN A 18 -0.88 -13.87 8.80
C ASN A 18 -0.40 -12.50 9.31
N LYS A 19 0.81 -12.46 9.84
CA LYS A 19 1.35 -11.19 10.31
C LYS A 19 1.63 -10.24 9.16
N ASP A 20 2.09 -10.78 8.04
CA ASP A 20 2.29 -9.95 6.84
C ASP A 20 0.98 -9.35 6.40
N LEU A 21 -0.09 -10.14 6.37
CA LEU A 21 -1.38 -9.64 5.95
C LEU A 21 -1.94 -8.60 6.90
N GLN A 22 -1.77 -8.82 8.20
CA GLN A 22 -2.24 -7.85 9.18
C GLN A 22 -1.52 -6.52 9.04
N GLN A 23 -0.21 -6.58 8.83
CA GLN A 23 0.56 -5.37 8.65
C GLN A 23 0.14 -4.64 7.37
N ALA A 24 -0.09 -5.40 6.31
CA ALA A 24 -0.52 -4.80 5.05
C ALA A 24 -1.87 -4.13 5.20
N GLU A 25 -2.82 -4.80 5.87
CA GLU A 25 -4.13 -4.21 6.08
C GLU A 25 -4.06 -2.93 6.88
N GLN A 26 -3.24 -2.93 7.92
CA GLN A 26 -3.09 -1.76 8.76
C GLN A 26 -2.54 -0.60 7.95
N THR A 27 -1.53 -0.85 7.14
CA THR A 27 -0.94 0.18 6.31
C THR A 27 -1.95 0.73 5.31
N ILE A 28 -2.70 -0.17 4.66
CA ILE A 28 -3.72 0.25 3.72
C ILE A 28 -4.74 1.16 4.41
N ASN A 29 -5.19 0.76 5.59
CA ASN A 29 -6.21 1.53 6.29
C ASN A 29 -5.70 2.91 6.67
N GLU A 30 -4.42 3.03 7.01
CA GLU A 30 -3.84 4.32 7.33
C GLU A 30 -3.89 5.25 6.13
N TYR A 31 -3.54 4.75 4.95
CA TYR A 31 -3.55 5.60 3.76
C TYR A 31 -4.97 5.93 3.32
N VAL A 32 -5.87 4.96 3.42
CA VAL A 32 -7.27 5.23 3.09
C VAL A 32 -7.84 6.31 4.00
N ALA A 33 -7.47 6.29 5.27
CA ALA A 33 -7.92 7.31 6.21
C ALA A 33 -7.40 8.70 5.84
N GLU A 34 -6.30 8.76 5.09
CA GLU A 34 -5.74 10.03 4.64
C GLU A 34 -6.27 10.46 3.29
N GLY A 35 -7.22 9.74 2.74
CA GLY A 35 -7.85 10.13 1.50
C GLY A 35 -7.32 9.43 0.26
N TRP A 36 -6.45 8.43 0.44
CA TRP A 36 -5.94 7.68 -0.69
C TRP A 36 -6.88 6.53 -1.04
N THR A 37 -6.89 6.18 -2.32
CA THR A 37 -7.65 5.02 -2.79
C THR A 37 -6.66 3.94 -3.20
N LEU A 38 -6.88 2.73 -2.72
CA LEU A 38 -6.03 1.61 -3.09
C LEU A 38 -6.47 1.10 -4.46
N GLN A 39 -5.54 1.11 -5.41
CA GLN A 39 -5.83 0.63 -6.74
C GLN A 39 -5.54 -0.85 -6.89
N GLN A 40 -4.39 -1.28 -6.41
CA GLN A 40 -4.03 -2.70 -6.47
C GLN A 40 -2.88 -2.97 -5.53
N VAL A 41 -2.67 -4.24 -5.26
CA VAL A 41 -1.53 -4.70 -4.48
C VAL A 41 -0.73 -5.62 -5.38
N VAL A 42 0.58 -5.38 -5.44
CA VAL A 42 1.48 -6.25 -6.20
C VAL A 42 2.48 -6.86 -5.25
N SER A 43 2.93 -8.06 -5.60
CA SER A 43 3.86 -8.78 -4.75
C SER A 43 4.94 -9.39 -5.65
N PRO A 44 5.89 -8.57 -6.08
CA PRO A 44 6.92 -9.04 -7.00
C PRO A 44 7.71 -10.20 -6.42
N ALA A 45 7.98 -11.18 -7.25
CA ALA A 45 8.62 -12.41 -6.79
C ALA A 45 10.02 -12.17 -6.27
N ASP A 46 10.68 -11.14 -6.75
CA ASP A 46 12.07 -10.88 -6.39
C ASP A 46 12.21 -9.97 -5.17
N LEU A 47 11.11 -9.65 -4.50
CA LEU A 47 11.16 -8.80 -3.30
C LEU A 47 10.96 -9.58 -2.00
N GLY A 48 11.09 -10.90 -2.05
CA GLY A 48 11.12 -11.69 -0.82
C GLY A 48 9.88 -11.58 0.03
N GLY A 49 8.70 -11.60 -0.59
CA GLY A 49 7.46 -11.57 0.15
C GLY A 49 6.94 -10.19 0.47
N ALA A 50 7.65 -9.15 0.05
CA ALA A 50 7.16 -7.79 0.25
C ALA A 50 5.94 -7.55 -0.62
N MET A 51 5.03 -6.73 -0.10
CA MET A 51 3.83 -6.34 -0.83
C MET A 51 3.85 -4.83 -1.03
N VAL A 52 3.50 -4.41 -2.24
CA VAL A 52 3.48 -3.00 -2.59
C VAL A 52 2.06 -2.60 -2.95
N GLY A 53 1.56 -1.57 -2.30
CA GLY A 53 0.26 -1.03 -2.62
C GLY A 53 0.39 0.14 -3.58
N VAL A 54 -0.47 0.17 -4.59
CA VAL A 54 -0.55 1.29 -5.51
C VAL A 54 -1.76 2.11 -5.12
N PHE A 55 -1.51 3.33 -4.68
CA PHE A 55 -2.57 4.23 -4.22
C PHE A 55 -2.67 5.41 -5.14
N TRP A 56 -3.84 6.02 -5.16
CA TRP A 56 -3.99 7.27 -5.91
C TRP A 56 -5.00 8.16 -5.20
N ARG A 57 -4.96 9.42 -5.54
CA ARG A 57 -5.98 10.36 -5.10
C ARG A 57 -6.03 11.49 -6.10
N GLU A 58 -7.14 12.22 -6.09
CA GLU A 58 -7.25 13.38 -6.95
C GLU A 58 -6.44 14.51 -6.36
N ASP A 59 -5.65 15.11 -7.21
CA ASP A 59 -4.86 16.24 -6.82
C ASP A 59 -5.64 17.48 -7.20
N ASP A 60 -6.26 18.08 -6.22
CA ASP A 60 -7.09 19.25 -6.46
C ASP A 60 -6.23 20.49 -6.33
N GLU A 61 -5.82 21.02 -7.45
CA GLU A 61 -4.89 22.13 -7.45
C GLU A 61 -5.51 23.48 -7.58
N ARG A 62 -6.82 23.52 -7.50
CA ARG A 62 -7.48 24.79 -7.68
C ARG A 62 -7.42 25.67 -6.46
N ARG A 63 -6.91 25.20 -5.41
CA ARG A 63 -6.82 25.98 -4.18
C ARG A 63 -5.92 27.19 -4.35
#